data_089ba163bad1db4ac13eb2b758832d80
#
_entry.id   089ba163bad1db4ac13eb2b758832d80
#
_cell.length_a   1.000
_cell.length_b   1.000
_cell.length_c   1.000
_cell.angle_alpha   90.00
_cell.angle_beta   90.00
_cell.angle_gamma   90.00
#
_symmetry.space_group_name_H-M   'P 1'
#
loop_
_entity.id
_entity.type
_entity.pdbx_description
1 polymer ?
#
loop_
_entity_poly.entity_id
_entity_poly.type
_entity_poly.pdbx_seq_one_letter_code
_entity_poly.pdbx_strand_id
1 'polypeptide(L)'
;LETIAKQKKAPVTFLGHVQDQHIPSLYGAADIFSMLCRVRWGGLEQEGFGIVFLEAAAAGIPQIAGKSGGAEEAVLHEETGKVIQNPKDSKSVAEAISELLDNKAKFAELKKVSRSRAETEFSYDYLSKKFHKSILEAKSRSKEK
;
A
#
# COMPACT_ATOMS: atom_id res chain seq x y z
N LEU A 1 15.80 -13.27 8.07
CA LEU A 1 15.64 -11.86 8.45
C LEU A 1 16.05 -11.64 9.92
N GLU A 2 15.61 -12.48 10.86
CA GLU A 2 15.95 -12.36 12.28
C GLU A 2 17.47 -12.32 12.53
N THR A 3 18.23 -13.19 11.85
CA THR A 3 19.70 -13.23 11.93
C THR A 3 20.31 -11.89 11.51
N ILE A 4 19.80 -11.31 10.41
CA ILE A 4 20.27 -10.00 9.91
C ILE A 4 19.93 -8.89 10.91
N ALA A 5 18.71 -8.88 11.44
CA ALA A 5 18.28 -7.90 12.42
C ALA A 5 19.16 -7.93 13.67
N LYS A 6 19.48 -9.14 14.20
CA LYS A 6 20.40 -9.34 15.34
C LYS A 6 21.80 -8.85 15.01
N GLN A 7 22.36 -9.22 13.87
CA GLN A 7 23.72 -8.79 13.46
C GLN A 7 23.81 -7.27 13.31
N LYS A 8 22.77 -6.63 12.78
CA LYS A 8 22.72 -5.18 12.59
C LYS A 8 22.25 -4.42 13.84
N LYS A 9 21.89 -5.12 14.92
CA LYS A 9 21.30 -4.54 16.15
C LYS A 9 20.09 -3.64 15.81
N ALA A 10 19.31 -4.04 14.79
CA ALA A 10 18.15 -3.29 14.34
C ALA A 10 16.99 -3.46 15.35
N PRO A 11 16.26 -2.40 15.72
CA PRO A 11 15.12 -2.45 16.64
C PRO A 11 13.90 -3.03 15.93
N VAL A 12 13.94 -4.32 15.58
CA VAL A 12 12.88 -5.03 14.85
C VAL A 12 12.21 -6.04 15.75
N THR A 13 10.90 -6.04 15.79
CA THR A 13 10.08 -7.05 16.44
C THR A 13 9.41 -7.94 15.39
N PHE A 14 9.66 -9.24 15.47
CA PHE A 14 9.02 -10.24 14.59
C PHE A 14 7.79 -10.80 15.30
N LEU A 15 6.60 -10.46 14.79
CA LEU A 15 5.34 -10.86 15.41
C LEU A 15 4.90 -12.29 15.04
N GLY A 16 5.52 -12.88 14.01
CA GLY A 16 5.09 -14.17 13.49
C GLY A 16 3.69 -14.10 12.87
N HIS A 17 2.92 -15.17 13.05
CA HIS A 17 1.52 -15.19 12.59
C HIS A 17 0.64 -14.34 13.52
N VAL A 18 -0.08 -13.40 12.95
CA VAL A 18 -1.06 -12.57 13.65
C VAL A 18 -2.46 -12.97 13.20
N GLN A 19 -3.38 -13.16 14.13
CA GLN A 19 -4.77 -13.47 13.81
C GLN A 19 -5.45 -12.26 13.14
N ASP A 20 -6.30 -12.51 12.14
CA ASP A 20 -6.93 -11.48 11.30
C ASP A 20 -7.65 -10.40 12.12
N GLN A 21 -8.30 -10.77 13.21
CA GLN A 21 -8.98 -9.84 14.11
C GLN A 21 -8.06 -8.77 14.75
N HIS A 22 -6.74 -9.02 14.81
CA HIS A 22 -5.76 -8.10 15.39
C HIS A 22 -5.05 -7.24 14.34
N ILE A 23 -5.15 -7.58 13.05
CA ILE A 23 -4.49 -6.83 11.96
C ILE A 23 -4.91 -5.36 11.91
N PRO A 24 -6.22 -5.00 12.04
CA PRO A 24 -6.62 -3.59 12.06
C PRO A 24 -5.98 -2.79 13.20
N SER A 25 -5.80 -3.40 14.37
CA SER A 25 -5.15 -2.76 15.51
C SER A 25 -3.65 -2.52 15.27
N LEU A 26 -2.98 -3.43 14.55
CA LEU A 26 -1.58 -3.25 14.17
C LEU A 26 -1.43 -2.08 13.18
N TYR A 27 -2.30 -1.99 12.17
CA TYR A 27 -2.32 -0.82 11.30
C TYR A 27 -2.55 0.45 12.10
N GLY A 28 -3.55 0.47 12.99
CA GLY A 28 -3.86 1.65 13.79
C GLY A 28 -2.75 2.10 14.75
N ALA A 29 -1.83 1.20 15.12
CA ALA A 29 -0.67 1.49 15.96
C ALA A 29 0.57 1.94 15.17
N ALA A 30 0.54 1.85 13.83
CA ALA A 30 1.68 2.20 12.98
C ALA A 30 1.65 3.67 12.56
N ASP A 31 2.80 4.27 12.39
CA ASP A 31 2.97 5.57 11.75
C ASP A 31 3.08 5.43 10.23
N ILE A 32 3.81 4.44 9.75
CA ILE A 32 4.05 4.18 8.33
C ILE A 32 3.87 2.69 8.06
N PHE A 33 3.18 2.35 6.98
CA PHE A 33 3.18 1.00 6.41
C PHE A 33 4.22 0.91 5.29
N SER A 34 5.07 -0.10 5.30
CA SER A 34 6.09 -0.30 4.26
C SER A 34 6.09 -1.71 3.72
N MET A 35 5.88 -1.85 2.41
CA MET A 35 6.07 -3.10 1.68
C MET A 35 6.88 -2.82 0.40
N LEU A 36 8.18 -3.16 0.47
CA LEU A 36 9.15 -2.88 -0.58
C LEU A 36 9.12 -3.97 -1.67
N CYS A 37 7.98 -4.09 -2.35
CA CYS A 37 7.83 -4.96 -3.51
C CYS A 37 8.89 -4.65 -4.55
N ARG A 38 9.24 -5.65 -5.33
CA ARG A 38 10.17 -5.49 -6.46
C ARG A 38 9.88 -6.49 -7.56
N VAL A 39 10.12 -6.08 -8.78
CA VAL A 39 10.10 -6.98 -9.92
C VAL A 39 11.30 -7.94 -9.84
N ARG A 40 11.04 -9.23 -10.03
CA ARG A 40 12.05 -10.30 -10.01
C ARG A 40 11.94 -11.15 -11.27
N TRP A 41 13.03 -11.85 -11.60
CA TRP A 41 13.11 -12.78 -12.73
C TRP A 41 12.58 -12.20 -14.05
N GLY A 42 13.02 -10.98 -14.41
CA GLY A 42 12.64 -10.35 -15.67
C GLY A 42 11.15 -10.02 -15.81
N GLY A 43 10.43 -9.85 -14.69
CA GLY A 43 9.00 -9.52 -14.70
C GLY A 43 8.07 -10.68 -14.38
N LEU A 44 8.60 -11.90 -14.19
CA LEU A 44 7.79 -13.07 -13.87
C LEU A 44 7.21 -13.01 -12.45
N GLU A 45 7.87 -12.31 -11.53
CA GLU A 45 7.37 -12.05 -10.18
C GLU A 45 7.24 -10.54 -9.98
N GLN A 46 6.04 -10.08 -9.72
CA GLN A 46 5.72 -8.69 -9.43
C GLN A 46 4.48 -8.61 -8.55
N GLU A 47 4.28 -7.47 -7.91
CA GLU A 47 3.07 -7.21 -7.12
C GLU A 47 1.85 -7.10 -8.05
N GLY A 48 0.77 -7.82 -7.73
CA GLY A 48 -0.45 -7.75 -8.52
C GLY A 48 -1.15 -6.40 -8.38
N PHE A 49 -1.41 -6.02 -7.13
CA PHE A 49 -2.04 -4.74 -6.77
C PHE A 49 -1.61 -4.28 -5.38
N GLY A 50 -1.52 -5.21 -4.41
CA GLY A 50 -1.15 -4.91 -3.03
C GLY A 50 -2.33 -4.44 -2.17
N ILE A 51 -3.33 -5.30 -1.97
CA ILE A 51 -4.51 -5.01 -1.13
C ILE A 51 -4.11 -4.47 0.25
N VAL A 52 -3.00 -4.95 0.81
CA VAL A 52 -2.46 -4.49 2.10
C VAL A 52 -2.14 -3.00 2.16
N PHE A 53 -1.83 -2.37 1.01
CA PHE A 53 -1.71 -0.91 0.94
C PHE A 53 -3.06 -0.22 1.15
N LEU A 54 -4.14 -0.79 0.63
CA LEU A 54 -5.49 -0.25 0.85
C LEU A 54 -5.96 -0.46 2.29
N GLU A 55 -5.57 -1.56 2.92
CA GLU A 55 -5.85 -1.81 4.33
C GLU A 55 -5.15 -0.76 5.22
N ALA A 56 -3.87 -0.49 4.95
CA ALA A 56 -3.13 0.59 5.62
C ALA A 56 -3.76 1.97 5.34
N ALA A 57 -4.15 2.23 4.09
CA ALA A 57 -4.84 3.45 3.69
C ALA A 57 -6.16 3.64 4.43
N ALA A 58 -6.98 2.59 4.54
CA ALA A 58 -8.24 2.62 5.30
C ALA A 58 -8.02 2.91 6.79
N ALA A 59 -6.90 2.45 7.36
CA ALA A 59 -6.48 2.82 8.71
C ALA A 59 -5.91 4.26 8.81
N GLY A 60 -5.79 4.97 7.68
CA GLY A 60 -5.21 6.31 7.63
C GLY A 60 -3.68 6.31 7.80
N ILE A 61 -2.99 5.28 7.33
CA ILE A 61 -1.55 5.14 7.47
C ILE A 61 -0.87 5.41 6.11
N PRO A 62 0.08 6.36 6.02
CA PRO A 62 0.86 6.58 4.81
C PRO A 62 1.68 5.35 4.44
N GLN A 63 1.80 5.08 3.14
CA GLN A 63 2.46 3.88 2.66
C GLN A 63 3.79 4.21 1.99
N ILE A 64 4.74 3.28 2.12
CA ILE A 64 5.97 3.24 1.32
C ILE A 64 5.97 1.94 0.53
N ALA A 65 5.80 2.06 -0.77
CA ALA A 65 5.78 0.93 -1.69
C ALA A 65 7.09 0.84 -2.49
N GLY A 66 7.54 -0.36 -2.78
CA GLY A 66 8.54 -0.56 -3.82
C GLY A 66 7.88 -0.57 -5.20
N LYS A 67 8.54 -0.02 -6.22
CA LYS A 67 8.05 -0.05 -7.60
C LYS A 67 7.98 -1.49 -8.12
N SER A 68 6.77 -1.99 -8.31
CA SER A 68 6.53 -3.36 -8.77
C SER A 68 5.08 -3.53 -9.20
N GLY A 69 4.84 -3.83 -10.47
CA GLY A 69 3.50 -4.13 -10.98
C GLY A 69 2.44 -3.12 -10.55
N GLY A 70 1.34 -3.61 -9.97
CA GLY A 70 0.21 -2.79 -9.53
C GLY A 70 0.42 -2.00 -8.23
N ALA A 71 1.57 -2.08 -7.58
CA ALA A 71 1.84 -1.30 -6.36
C ALA A 71 1.69 0.22 -6.59
N GLU A 72 2.05 0.71 -7.80
CA GLU A 72 1.89 2.13 -8.18
C GLU A 72 0.42 2.54 -8.40
N GLU A 73 -0.49 1.58 -8.59
CA GLU A 73 -1.92 1.84 -8.63
C GLU A 73 -2.52 1.92 -7.22
N ALA A 74 -2.02 1.10 -6.30
CA ALA A 74 -2.46 1.12 -4.91
C ALA A 74 -1.93 2.35 -4.17
N VAL A 75 -0.66 2.73 -4.39
CA VAL A 75 0.00 3.86 -3.76
C VAL A 75 0.35 4.92 -4.80
N LEU A 76 -0.35 6.05 -4.78
CA LEU A 76 -0.03 7.20 -5.62
C LEU A 76 1.15 7.97 -5.00
N HIS A 77 2.25 8.05 -5.75
CA HIS A 77 3.47 8.69 -5.28
C HIS A 77 3.22 10.18 -4.95
N GLU A 78 3.64 10.61 -3.75
CA GLU A 78 3.44 11.94 -3.18
C GLU A 78 1.98 12.35 -2.91
N GLU A 79 1.00 11.50 -3.20
CA GLU A 79 -0.42 11.77 -2.95
C GLU A 79 -0.99 10.91 -1.80
N THR A 80 -0.71 9.61 -1.81
CA THR A 80 -1.17 8.68 -0.75
C THR A 80 -0.02 8.02 0.00
N GLY A 81 1.21 8.15 -0.51
CA GLY A 81 2.40 7.58 0.06
C GLY A 81 3.62 7.85 -0.83
N LYS A 82 4.65 7.05 -0.66
CA LYS A 82 5.86 7.11 -1.50
C LYS A 82 6.09 5.81 -2.24
N VAL A 83 6.43 5.91 -3.53
CA VAL A 83 6.87 4.78 -4.34
C VAL A 83 8.39 4.87 -4.56
N ILE A 84 9.11 3.86 -4.09
CA ILE A 84 10.57 3.80 -4.18
C ILE A 84 10.96 3.10 -5.48
N GLN A 85 11.67 3.80 -6.35
CA GLN A 85 12.08 3.30 -7.67
C GLN A 85 13.05 2.12 -7.57
N ASN A 86 14.00 2.18 -6.64
CA ASN A 86 14.93 1.09 -6.34
C ASN A 86 14.75 0.59 -4.90
N PRO A 87 13.82 -0.34 -4.64
CA PRO A 87 13.53 -0.83 -3.28
C PRO A 87 14.68 -1.67 -2.66
N LYS A 88 15.76 -1.93 -3.41
CA LYS A 88 16.98 -2.54 -2.87
C LYS A 88 17.94 -1.52 -2.26
N ASP A 89 17.77 -0.26 -2.56
CA ASP A 89 18.57 0.81 -2.00
C ASP A 89 18.02 1.22 -0.64
N SER A 90 18.63 0.66 0.41
CA SER A 90 18.23 0.91 1.80
C SER A 90 18.38 2.39 2.20
N LYS A 91 19.27 3.14 1.53
CA LYS A 91 19.46 4.56 1.80
C LYS A 91 18.23 5.36 1.31
N SER A 92 17.82 5.17 0.07
CA SER A 92 16.62 5.81 -0.48
C SER A 92 15.37 5.46 0.33
N VAL A 93 15.26 4.22 0.83
CA VAL A 93 14.15 3.83 1.71
C VAL A 93 14.19 4.58 3.03
N ALA A 94 15.36 4.66 3.68
CA ALA A 94 15.51 5.36 4.93
C ALA A 94 15.23 6.87 4.79
N GLU A 95 15.71 7.49 3.72
CA GLU A 95 15.42 8.89 3.39
C GLU A 95 13.93 9.15 3.23
N ALA A 96 13.22 8.27 2.50
CA ALA A 96 11.77 8.38 2.32
C ALA A 96 10.99 8.27 3.65
N ILE A 97 11.42 7.37 4.55
CA ILE A 97 10.82 7.23 5.89
C ILE A 97 11.07 8.50 6.70
N SER A 98 12.33 8.96 6.78
CA SER A 98 12.69 10.15 7.54
C SER A 98 11.95 11.39 7.05
N GLU A 99 11.89 11.60 5.73
CA GLU A 99 11.18 12.72 5.14
C GLU A 99 9.69 12.74 5.52
N LEU A 100 9.04 11.58 5.52
CA LEU A 100 7.63 11.48 5.94
C LEU A 100 7.46 11.78 7.43
N LEU A 101 8.35 11.29 8.28
CA LEU A 101 8.25 11.50 9.74
C LEU A 101 8.60 12.93 10.14
N ASP A 102 9.54 13.57 9.44
CA ASP A 102 10.00 14.93 9.76
C ASP A 102 9.03 16.00 9.25
N ASN A 103 8.31 15.74 8.16
CA ASN A 103 7.34 16.67 7.58
C ASN A 103 5.91 16.39 8.09
N LYS A 104 5.59 16.89 9.28
CA LYS A 104 4.27 16.68 9.91
C LYS A 104 3.09 17.14 9.07
N ALA A 105 3.23 18.23 8.31
CA ALA A 105 2.15 18.75 7.46
C ALA A 105 1.88 17.79 6.30
N LYS A 106 2.92 17.38 5.59
CA LYS A 106 2.81 16.40 4.49
C LYS A 106 2.31 15.05 4.98
N PHE A 107 2.80 14.60 6.14
CA PHE A 107 2.35 13.36 6.78
C PHE A 107 0.84 13.38 7.06
N ALA A 108 0.32 14.47 7.64
CA ALA A 108 -1.12 14.62 7.92
C ALA A 108 -1.96 14.67 6.64
N GLU A 109 -1.46 15.33 5.59
CA GLU A 109 -2.11 15.37 4.27
C GLU A 109 -2.22 13.96 3.67
N LEU A 110 -1.11 13.22 3.61
CA LEU A 110 -1.08 11.85 3.08
C LEU A 110 -2.03 10.93 3.82
N LYS A 111 -2.07 11.00 5.15
CA LYS A 111 -3.04 10.24 5.97
C LYS A 111 -4.48 10.50 5.52
N LYS A 112 -4.86 11.76 5.37
CA LYS A 112 -6.20 12.17 4.99
C LYS A 112 -6.55 11.72 3.57
N VAL A 113 -5.68 11.99 2.60
CA VAL A 113 -5.90 11.67 1.18
C VAL A 113 -5.94 10.15 0.98
N SER A 114 -5.00 9.44 1.57
CA SER A 114 -4.91 7.98 1.52
C SER A 114 -6.21 7.32 2.02
N ARG A 115 -6.68 7.72 3.19
CA ARG A 115 -7.92 7.18 3.76
C ARG A 115 -9.13 7.53 2.92
N SER A 116 -9.27 8.80 2.52
CA SER A 116 -10.38 9.24 1.66
C SER A 116 -10.45 8.40 0.38
N ARG A 117 -9.31 8.17 -0.27
CA ARG A 117 -9.23 7.35 -1.48
C ARG A 117 -9.65 5.90 -1.23
N ALA A 118 -9.19 5.29 -0.15
CA ALA A 118 -9.59 3.93 0.21
C ALA A 118 -11.11 3.82 0.40
N GLU A 119 -11.74 4.78 1.08
CA GLU A 119 -13.18 4.80 1.34
C GLU A 119 -14.01 5.08 0.08
N THR A 120 -13.55 5.97 -0.80
CA THR A 120 -14.35 6.44 -1.95
C THR A 120 -14.13 5.65 -3.23
N GLU A 121 -12.94 5.08 -3.45
CA GLU A 121 -12.59 4.41 -4.70
C GLU A 121 -12.48 2.88 -4.55
N PHE A 122 -12.20 2.38 -3.34
CA PHE A 122 -11.92 0.96 -3.10
C PHE A 122 -12.82 0.30 -2.08
N SER A 123 -13.84 0.99 -1.55
CA SER A 123 -14.84 0.32 -0.70
C SER A 123 -15.60 -0.74 -1.50
N TYR A 124 -15.96 -1.84 -0.85
CA TYR A 124 -16.75 -2.90 -1.49
C TYR A 124 -18.07 -2.37 -2.06
N ASP A 125 -18.71 -1.41 -1.38
CA ASP A 125 -19.94 -0.78 -1.86
C ASP A 125 -19.73 -0.01 -3.16
N TYR A 126 -18.64 0.73 -3.29
CA TYR A 126 -18.32 1.44 -4.51
C TYR A 126 -17.97 0.46 -5.64
N LEU A 127 -17.07 -0.49 -5.37
CA LEU A 127 -16.61 -1.45 -6.38
C LEU A 127 -17.75 -2.35 -6.88
N SER A 128 -18.63 -2.81 -5.99
CA SER A 128 -19.79 -3.64 -6.39
C SER A 128 -20.76 -2.87 -7.29
N LYS A 129 -21.04 -1.59 -6.97
CA LYS A 129 -21.88 -0.73 -7.83
C LYS A 129 -21.23 -0.50 -9.20
N LYS A 130 -19.93 -0.21 -9.23
CA LYS A 130 -19.16 -0.02 -10.46
C LYS A 130 -19.16 -1.29 -11.32
N PHE A 131 -18.95 -2.44 -10.72
CA PHE A 131 -18.97 -3.74 -11.38
C PHE A 131 -20.37 -4.05 -11.96
N HIS A 132 -21.42 -3.86 -11.16
CA HIS A 132 -22.80 -4.06 -11.60
C HIS A 132 -23.15 -3.19 -12.82
N LYS A 133 -22.77 -1.90 -12.78
CA LYS A 133 -22.95 -0.99 -13.92
C LYS A 133 -22.25 -1.50 -15.18
N SER A 134 -21.00 -1.95 -15.07
CA SER A 134 -20.23 -2.49 -16.19
C SER A 134 -20.88 -3.74 -16.81
N ILE A 135 -21.48 -4.62 -15.99
CA ILE A 135 -22.22 -5.79 -16.48
C ILE A 135 -23.47 -5.35 -17.29
N LEU A 136 -24.22 -4.37 -16.78
CA LEU A 136 -25.42 -3.87 -17.49
C LEU A 136 -25.05 -3.25 -18.83
N GLU A 137 -23.99 -2.46 -18.90
CA GLU A 137 -23.50 -1.86 -20.14
C GLU A 137 -23.01 -2.92 -21.14
N ALA A 138 -22.31 -3.96 -20.69
CA ALA A 138 -21.89 -5.07 -21.55
C ALA A 138 -23.10 -5.84 -22.12
N LYS A 139 -24.14 -6.05 -21.30
CA LYS A 139 -25.38 -6.73 -21.71
C LYS A 139 -26.17 -5.92 -22.74
N SER A 140 -26.23 -4.59 -22.64
CA SER A 140 -26.88 -3.74 -23.61
C SER A 140 -26.21 -3.80 -24.98
N ARG A 141 -24.88 -3.68 -25.02
CA ARG A 141 -24.07 -3.79 -26.25
C ARG A 141 -24.19 -5.15 -26.94
N SER A 142 -24.42 -6.23 -26.20
CA SER A 142 -24.60 -7.58 -26.75
C SER A 142 -26.00 -7.76 -27.42
N LYS A 143 -26.98 -6.91 -27.12
CA LYS A 143 -28.31 -6.97 -27.70
C LYS A 143 -28.46 -6.13 -28.99
N GLU A 144 -27.50 -5.26 -29.29
CA GLU A 144 -27.46 -4.40 -30.46
C GLU A 144 -26.71 -5.04 -31.65
N LYS A 145 -26.14 -6.22 -31.44
CA LYS A 145 -25.52 -7.07 -32.48
C LYS A 145 -26.42 -8.24 -32.84
#